data_62750e72ed3743578e15b2ccef8f749e
#
_entry.id   62750e72ed3743578e15b2ccef8f749e
#
_cell.length_a   1.000
_cell.length_b   1.000
_cell.length_c   1.000
_cell.angle_alpha   90.00
_cell.angle_beta   90.00
_cell.angle_gamma   90.00
#
_symmetry.space_group_name_H-M   'P 1'
#
loop_
_entity.id
_entity.type
_entity.pdbx_description
1 polymer ?
#
loop_
_entity_poly.entity_id
_entity_poly.type
_entity_poly.pdbx_seq_one_letter_code
_entity_poly.pdbx_strand_id
1 'polypeptide(L)'
;MHNSQLIRGIDEELIPQLGPVKNQQSADTDNQDEAKNCVETDTNTDPWPGYRYTGRLRPHYPLTPMRTVPSDIQRPDYADHPLGMSESEQSLKGTSQIKILPAEDIEGMRVVSTLAREVLDIAALMVKPGMTTEEIDHTVHLACTARNCYPSPLNYYNFPKSCCTSVNEVICHGIPDRRRLVDGDILNVDITVYHNGFHGDLNETFFVGEADEGAKKLVQTTFECLMQAIDSVKPGIRYRELGNIIQKHAQANGFSVVRSYCGHGIHKLFHTAPNVPHYAKNKAVGVMKPGHVFTIEPMICEGGWQDETWPDGWTAVTRDGKRSAQFEHTLLVTETGCDILTRRLDDNGRPHFLNQI
;
A
#
# COMPACT_ATOMS: atom_id res chain seq x y z
N MET A 1 25.05 14.42 2.35
CA MET A 1 25.73 13.27 2.98
C MET A 1 24.83 12.66 4.06
N HIS A 2 23.57 12.26 3.73
CA HIS A 2 22.63 11.69 4.72
C HIS A 2 21.83 10.49 4.17
N ASN A 3 22.19 9.96 2.99
CA ASN A 3 21.52 8.78 2.43
C ASN A 3 22.07 7.43 2.93
N SER A 4 23.10 7.43 3.76
CA SER A 4 23.77 6.19 4.18
C SER A 4 23.21 5.54 5.45
N GLN A 5 22.23 6.15 6.13
CA GLN A 5 21.61 5.57 7.31
C GLN A 5 20.27 4.86 7.06
N LEU A 6 19.59 5.13 5.93
CA LEU A 6 18.34 4.48 5.54
C LEU A 6 18.52 3.02 5.07
N ILE A 7 19.74 2.64 4.70
CA ILE A 7 20.07 1.30 4.18
C ILE A 7 20.60 0.36 5.28
N ARG A 8 20.13 0.48 6.50
CA ARG A 8 20.45 -0.53 7.52
C ARG A 8 19.77 -1.85 7.18
N GLY A 9 20.56 -2.80 6.68
CA GLY A 9 20.14 -4.18 6.46
C GLY A 9 19.98 -4.64 5.01
N ILE A 10 20.28 -3.80 4.02
CA ILE A 10 20.54 -4.24 2.66
C ILE A 10 22.02 -3.96 2.41
N ASP A 11 22.82 -5.02 2.15
CA ASP A 11 24.20 -4.83 1.72
C ASP A 11 24.20 -3.97 0.46
N GLU A 12 25.04 -2.92 0.42
CA GLU A 12 25.19 -2.03 -0.75
C GLU A 12 25.53 -2.83 -2.04
N GLU A 13 26.05 -4.05 -1.91
CA GLU A 13 26.30 -4.99 -3.00
C GLU A 13 25.03 -5.62 -3.59
N LEU A 14 23.89 -5.59 -2.89
CA LEU A 14 22.61 -6.14 -3.39
C LEU A 14 21.87 -5.18 -4.32
N ILE A 15 22.11 -3.89 -4.22
CA ILE A 15 21.46 -2.88 -5.07
C ILE A 15 21.90 -3.01 -6.54
N PRO A 16 23.17 -3.30 -6.89
CA PRO A 16 23.58 -3.57 -8.28
C PRO A 16 23.10 -4.92 -8.83
N GLN A 17 22.75 -5.89 -7.97
CA GLN A 17 22.28 -7.22 -8.40
C GLN A 17 20.79 -7.25 -8.76
N LEU A 18 20.07 -6.18 -8.58
CA LEU A 18 18.68 -5.99 -9.02
C LEU A 18 18.56 -5.58 -10.50
N GLY A 19 19.66 -5.62 -11.27
CA GLY A 19 19.65 -5.57 -12.74
C GLY A 19 19.03 -6.84 -13.32
N PRO A 20 18.63 -6.83 -14.62
CA PRO A 20 17.93 -7.94 -15.23
C PRO A 20 18.69 -9.26 -15.04
N VAL A 21 17.99 -10.29 -14.57
CA VAL A 21 18.52 -11.63 -14.34
C VAL A 21 19.10 -12.18 -15.64
N LYS A 22 20.43 -12.23 -15.74
CA LYS A 22 21.11 -12.98 -16.79
C LYS A 22 21.12 -14.46 -16.38
N ASN A 23 20.43 -15.29 -17.16
CA ASN A 23 20.55 -16.73 -17.06
C ASN A 23 22.01 -17.14 -17.23
N GLN A 24 22.62 -17.75 -16.21
CA GLN A 24 23.88 -18.45 -16.33
C GLN A 24 23.62 -19.76 -17.09
N GLN A 25 24.09 -19.82 -18.34
CA GLN A 25 24.39 -21.07 -19.02
C GLN A 25 25.90 -21.19 -19.16
N SER A 26 26.38 -22.38 -18.77
CA SER A 26 27.77 -22.84 -18.80
C SER A 26 28.40 -22.71 -20.17
N ALA A 27 29.70 -22.34 -20.17
CA ALA A 27 30.57 -22.29 -21.31
C ALA A 27 30.80 -23.70 -21.91
N ASP A 28 30.76 -23.79 -23.24
CA ASP A 28 31.88 -24.26 -24.08
C ASP A 28 31.60 -24.11 -25.58
N THR A 29 32.69 -23.64 -26.25
CA THR A 29 33.10 -23.76 -27.67
C THR A 29 32.38 -22.99 -28.78
N ASP A 30 33.15 -22.04 -29.30
CA ASP A 30 33.32 -21.54 -30.71
C ASP A 30 32.23 -21.84 -31.74
N ASN A 31 31.53 -20.79 -32.20
CA ASN A 31 31.50 -20.44 -33.62
C ASN A 31 30.94 -19.01 -33.84
N GLN A 32 31.60 -18.34 -34.80
CA GLN A 32 31.22 -17.01 -35.27
C GLN A 32 29.91 -17.06 -36.06
N ASP A 33 29.25 -15.91 -36.05
CA ASP A 33 28.19 -15.41 -36.95
C ASP A 33 26.73 -15.54 -36.48
N GLU A 34 26.12 -14.39 -36.59
CA GLU A 34 24.72 -14.00 -36.46
C GLU A 34 24.28 -13.41 -35.12
N ALA A 35 24.50 -12.09 -35.02
CA ALA A 35 23.72 -11.24 -34.11
C ALA A 35 22.23 -11.30 -34.48
N LYS A 36 21.49 -12.29 -33.94
CA LYS A 36 20.04 -12.28 -33.95
C LYS A 36 19.59 -11.40 -32.81
N ASN A 37 19.00 -10.24 -33.15
CA ASN A 37 18.14 -9.45 -32.29
C ASN A 37 17.14 -10.38 -31.61
N CYS A 38 17.40 -10.78 -30.37
CA CYS A 38 16.34 -11.27 -29.46
C CYS A 38 15.47 -10.08 -29.11
N VAL A 39 14.47 -9.81 -29.92
CA VAL A 39 13.27 -9.10 -29.47
C VAL A 39 12.63 -10.02 -28.46
N GLU A 40 12.77 -9.73 -27.18
CA GLU A 40 11.91 -10.30 -26.17
C GLU A 40 10.48 -10.00 -26.61
N THR A 41 9.81 -10.98 -27.17
CA THR A 41 8.38 -10.90 -27.43
C THR A 41 7.72 -10.82 -26.08
N ASP A 42 7.24 -9.63 -25.74
CA ASP A 42 6.39 -9.38 -24.58
C ASP A 42 5.14 -10.27 -24.73
N THR A 43 5.21 -11.47 -24.17
CA THR A 43 4.11 -12.44 -24.20
C THR A 43 3.09 -12.07 -23.12
N ASN A 44 2.66 -10.80 -23.11
CA ASN A 44 1.55 -10.39 -22.25
C ASN A 44 0.27 -11.08 -22.74
N THR A 45 -0.21 -12.03 -21.95
CA THR A 45 -1.47 -12.71 -22.21
C THR A 45 -2.54 -12.06 -21.35
N ASP A 46 -3.62 -11.54 -21.98
CA ASP A 46 -4.80 -11.10 -21.22
C ASP A 46 -5.37 -12.33 -20.47
N PRO A 47 -5.35 -12.32 -19.13
CA PRO A 47 -5.82 -13.46 -18.36
C PRO A 47 -7.34 -13.64 -18.42
N TRP A 48 -8.09 -12.60 -18.87
CA TRP A 48 -9.55 -12.60 -18.89
C TRP A 48 -10.10 -12.16 -20.25
N PRO A 49 -9.97 -13.00 -21.30
CA PRO A 49 -10.46 -12.68 -22.64
C PRO A 49 -11.95 -12.32 -22.60
N GLY A 50 -12.29 -11.15 -23.14
CA GLY A 50 -13.66 -10.67 -23.17
C GLY A 50 -14.12 -9.87 -21.93
N TYR A 51 -13.29 -9.75 -20.90
CA TYR A 51 -13.59 -8.85 -19.79
C TYR A 51 -13.53 -7.38 -20.25
N ARG A 52 -14.53 -6.60 -19.84
CA ARG A 52 -14.62 -5.18 -20.19
C ARG A 52 -13.94 -4.34 -19.12
N TYR A 53 -12.72 -3.93 -19.37
CA TYR A 53 -11.99 -3.02 -18.51
C TYR A 53 -12.60 -1.61 -18.53
N THR A 54 -12.61 -0.94 -17.38
CA THR A 54 -13.19 0.40 -17.23
C THR A 54 -12.28 1.51 -17.75
N GLY A 55 -10.96 1.31 -17.67
CA GLY A 55 -9.94 2.25 -18.07
C GLY A 55 -8.92 1.66 -19.03
N ARG A 56 -7.76 2.30 -19.09
CA ARG A 56 -6.67 1.91 -20.01
C ARG A 56 -5.76 0.83 -19.46
N LEU A 57 -5.71 0.67 -18.14
CA LEU A 57 -4.83 -0.29 -17.49
C LEU A 57 -5.22 -1.72 -17.88
N ARG A 58 -4.21 -2.56 -18.09
CA ARG A 58 -4.35 -3.99 -18.35
C ARG A 58 -3.41 -4.75 -17.44
N PRO A 59 -3.80 -5.92 -16.93
CA PRO A 59 -2.89 -6.79 -16.18
C PRO A 59 -1.81 -7.36 -17.10
N HIS A 60 -0.62 -7.56 -16.53
CA HIS A 60 0.52 -8.16 -17.22
C HIS A 60 0.87 -9.51 -16.61
N TYR A 61 0.28 -10.57 -17.17
CA TYR A 61 0.43 -11.96 -16.72
C TYR A 61 1.45 -12.73 -17.60
N PRO A 62 2.00 -13.86 -17.13
CA PRO A 62 1.72 -14.49 -15.83
C PRO A 62 2.37 -13.74 -14.66
N LEU A 63 1.76 -13.83 -13.48
CA LEU A 63 2.40 -13.41 -12.23
C LEU A 63 3.54 -14.37 -11.89
N THR A 64 4.61 -13.86 -11.27
CA THR A 64 5.60 -14.74 -10.65
C THR A 64 4.98 -15.48 -9.46
N PRO A 65 5.52 -16.67 -9.12
CA PRO A 65 5.06 -17.41 -7.94
C PRO A 65 5.11 -16.58 -6.65
N MET A 66 4.23 -16.92 -5.71
CA MET A 66 4.23 -16.33 -4.37
C MET A 66 5.62 -16.51 -3.72
N ARG A 67 6.17 -15.43 -3.19
CA ARG A 67 7.50 -15.45 -2.56
C ARG A 67 7.44 -16.14 -1.21
N THR A 68 8.55 -16.73 -0.82
CA THR A 68 8.69 -17.38 0.48
C THR A 68 9.33 -16.43 1.49
N VAL A 69 8.87 -16.52 2.73
CA VAL A 69 9.47 -15.81 3.87
C VAL A 69 10.30 -16.81 4.67
N PRO A 70 11.53 -16.47 5.11
CA PRO A 70 12.35 -17.31 5.96
C PRO A 70 11.58 -17.86 7.17
N SER A 71 11.83 -19.10 7.54
CA SER A 71 11.06 -19.82 8.58
C SER A 71 11.28 -19.29 9.99
N ASP A 72 12.37 -18.58 10.22
CA ASP A 72 12.73 -17.93 11.49
C ASP A 72 12.02 -16.60 11.72
N ILE A 73 11.36 -16.06 10.68
CA ILE A 73 10.54 -14.86 10.80
C ILE A 73 9.15 -15.24 11.31
N GLN A 74 8.72 -14.58 12.39
CA GLN A 74 7.39 -14.77 12.96
C GLN A 74 6.29 -14.45 11.92
N ARG A 75 5.26 -15.31 11.87
CA ARG A 75 4.18 -15.25 10.88
C ARG A 75 2.84 -14.94 11.54
N PRO A 76 1.94 -14.19 10.88
CA PRO A 76 0.55 -14.10 11.30
C PRO A 76 -0.18 -15.44 11.09
N ASP A 77 -1.34 -15.61 11.72
CA ASP A 77 -2.09 -16.88 11.73
C ASP A 77 -2.56 -17.35 10.34
N TYR A 78 -2.75 -16.42 9.40
CA TYR A 78 -3.17 -16.73 8.04
C TYR A 78 -2.01 -17.09 7.09
N ALA A 79 -0.77 -16.89 7.49
CA ALA A 79 0.38 -17.02 6.58
C ALA A 79 0.50 -18.41 5.94
N ASP A 80 0.23 -19.46 6.73
CA ASP A 80 0.29 -20.85 6.29
C ASP A 80 -1.12 -21.48 6.14
N HIS A 81 -2.18 -20.68 6.27
CA HIS A 81 -3.55 -21.16 6.10
C HIS A 81 -3.87 -21.38 4.60
N PRO A 82 -4.48 -22.52 4.21
CA PRO A 82 -4.72 -22.85 2.79
C PRO A 82 -5.57 -21.83 2.02
N LEU A 83 -6.48 -21.15 2.73
CA LEU A 83 -7.31 -20.08 2.19
C LEU A 83 -6.85 -18.68 2.62
N GLY A 84 -5.70 -18.59 3.28
CA GLY A 84 -5.18 -17.32 3.79
C GLY A 84 -6.09 -16.64 4.81
N MET A 85 -6.95 -17.37 5.49
CA MET A 85 -7.93 -16.83 6.42
C MET A 85 -7.33 -16.61 7.80
N SER A 86 -7.52 -15.42 8.38
CA SER A 86 -7.18 -15.15 9.77
C SER A 86 -8.30 -15.64 10.68
N GLU A 87 -8.05 -16.71 11.43
CA GLU A 87 -9.00 -17.24 12.42
C GLU A 87 -9.23 -16.24 13.55
N SER A 88 -8.19 -15.51 13.94
CA SER A 88 -8.26 -14.49 14.98
C SER A 88 -9.19 -13.34 14.58
N GLU A 89 -9.13 -12.87 13.34
CA GLU A 89 -10.05 -11.85 12.81
C GLU A 89 -11.48 -12.40 12.68
N GLN A 90 -11.63 -13.64 12.19
CA GLN A 90 -12.93 -14.27 12.04
C GLN A 90 -13.67 -14.43 13.38
N SER A 91 -12.92 -14.69 14.47
CA SER A 91 -13.50 -14.82 15.82
C SER A 91 -14.11 -13.52 16.34
N LEU A 92 -13.67 -12.37 15.81
CA LEU A 92 -14.15 -11.03 16.19
C LEU A 92 -15.08 -10.41 15.13
N LYS A 93 -15.41 -11.14 14.10
CA LYS A 93 -16.29 -10.65 13.04
C LYS A 93 -17.66 -10.27 13.60
N GLY A 94 -18.08 -9.03 13.29
CA GLY A 94 -19.36 -8.48 13.78
C GLY A 94 -19.28 -7.81 15.15
N THR A 95 -18.14 -7.85 15.85
CA THR A 95 -17.95 -7.02 17.06
C THR A 95 -17.65 -5.58 16.67
N SER A 96 -18.24 -4.65 17.43
CA SER A 96 -17.95 -3.22 17.34
C SER A 96 -17.04 -2.72 18.47
N GLN A 97 -16.57 -3.63 19.33
CA GLN A 97 -15.72 -3.26 20.45
C GLN A 97 -14.34 -2.85 19.95
N ILE A 98 -13.94 -1.64 20.27
CA ILE A 98 -12.64 -1.08 19.94
C ILE A 98 -11.69 -1.32 21.11
N LYS A 99 -10.56 -1.97 20.84
CA LYS A 99 -9.58 -2.30 21.87
C LYS A 99 -8.80 -1.05 22.29
N ILE A 100 -8.68 -0.85 23.60
CA ILE A 100 -7.73 0.10 24.18
C ILE A 100 -6.43 -0.67 24.44
N LEU A 101 -5.36 -0.28 23.79
CA LEU A 101 -4.07 -0.97 23.90
C LEU A 101 -3.37 -0.59 25.22
N PRO A 102 -2.81 -1.59 25.93
CA PRO A 102 -1.90 -1.30 27.04
C PRO A 102 -0.57 -0.74 26.54
N ALA A 103 0.21 -0.16 27.43
CA ALA A 103 1.46 0.53 27.09
C ALA A 103 2.46 -0.37 26.32
N GLU A 104 2.54 -1.64 26.66
CA GLU A 104 3.41 -2.61 25.98
C GLU A 104 2.98 -2.87 24.52
N ASP A 105 1.67 -2.95 24.26
CA ASP A 105 1.13 -3.12 22.91
C ASP A 105 1.30 -1.83 22.08
N ILE A 106 1.18 -0.65 22.71
CA ILE A 106 1.47 0.65 22.07
C ILE A 106 2.92 0.72 21.63
N GLU A 107 3.87 0.26 22.45
CA GLU A 107 5.28 0.21 22.08
C GLU A 107 5.51 -0.74 20.91
N GLY A 108 4.86 -1.91 20.90
CA GLY A 108 4.87 -2.83 19.77
C GLY A 108 4.37 -2.18 18.47
N MET A 109 3.30 -1.37 18.55
CA MET A 109 2.77 -0.61 17.41
C MET A 109 3.73 0.49 16.94
N ARG A 110 4.42 1.16 17.85
CA ARG A 110 5.46 2.17 17.49
C ARG A 110 6.59 1.52 16.70
N VAL A 111 7.09 0.39 17.17
CA VAL A 111 8.18 -0.35 16.50
C VAL A 111 7.75 -0.80 15.10
N VAL A 112 6.64 -1.52 14.99
CA VAL A 112 6.20 -2.05 13.69
C VAL A 112 5.85 -0.97 12.69
N SER A 113 5.26 0.14 13.14
CA SER A 113 4.93 1.28 12.28
C SER A 113 6.17 1.99 11.75
N THR A 114 7.24 2.08 12.56
CA THR A 114 8.53 2.59 12.11
C THR A 114 9.15 1.68 11.04
N LEU A 115 9.10 0.35 11.25
CA LEU A 115 9.60 -0.62 10.26
C LEU A 115 8.80 -0.55 8.95
N ALA A 116 7.48 -0.41 9.02
CA ALA A 116 6.63 -0.22 7.84
C ALA A 116 7.00 1.05 7.06
N ARG A 117 7.25 2.17 7.76
CA ARG A 117 7.71 3.42 7.16
C ARG A 117 9.04 3.24 6.44
N GLU A 118 10.01 2.58 7.06
CA GLU A 118 11.30 2.30 6.43
C GLU A 118 11.15 1.49 5.13
N VAL A 119 10.26 0.49 5.13
CA VAL A 119 9.99 -0.32 3.93
C VAL A 119 9.36 0.52 2.81
N LEU A 120 8.41 1.41 3.14
CA LEU A 120 7.83 2.32 2.14
C LEU A 120 8.87 3.29 1.57
N ASP A 121 9.74 3.84 2.41
CA ASP A 121 10.79 4.76 1.97
C ASP A 121 11.79 4.07 1.03
N ILE A 122 12.08 2.78 1.24
CA ILE A 122 12.88 1.97 0.31
C ILE A 122 12.12 1.76 -1.01
N ALA A 123 10.83 1.40 -0.96
CA ALA A 123 10.02 1.23 -2.16
C ALA A 123 9.95 2.51 -2.99
N ALA A 124 9.89 3.68 -2.35
CA ALA A 124 9.87 4.99 -3.02
C ALA A 124 11.07 5.20 -3.95
N LEU A 125 12.24 4.66 -3.63
CA LEU A 125 13.44 4.76 -4.47
C LEU A 125 13.33 4.00 -5.79
N MET A 126 12.40 3.04 -5.87
CA MET A 126 12.15 2.22 -7.05
C MET A 126 11.15 2.85 -8.03
N VAL A 127 10.42 3.88 -7.59
CA VAL A 127 9.34 4.49 -8.39
C VAL A 127 9.92 5.40 -9.46
N LYS A 128 10.00 4.88 -10.69
CA LYS A 128 10.46 5.61 -11.87
C LYS A 128 9.95 4.93 -13.16
N PRO A 129 9.91 5.66 -14.29
CA PRO A 129 9.54 5.07 -15.57
C PRO A 129 10.42 3.86 -15.91
N GLY A 130 9.82 2.81 -16.48
CA GLY A 130 10.48 1.58 -16.90
C GLY A 130 10.57 0.48 -15.82
N MET A 131 10.41 0.80 -14.54
CA MET A 131 10.30 -0.20 -13.47
C MET A 131 8.95 -0.92 -13.54
N THR A 132 8.93 -2.20 -13.21
CA THR A 132 7.68 -2.95 -13.05
C THR A 132 7.20 -2.89 -11.59
N THR A 133 5.90 -3.02 -11.40
CA THR A 133 5.35 -3.10 -10.03
C THR A 133 5.79 -4.38 -9.31
N GLU A 134 6.11 -5.44 -10.08
CA GLU A 134 6.70 -6.66 -9.53
C GLU A 134 8.13 -6.47 -8.99
N GLU A 135 8.95 -5.65 -9.63
CA GLU A 135 10.28 -5.29 -9.13
C GLU A 135 10.17 -4.50 -7.82
N ILE A 136 9.16 -3.62 -7.70
CA ILE A 136 8.84 -2.93 -6.45
C ILE A 136 8.44 -3.93 -5.37
N ASP A 137 7.54 -4.86 -5.67
CA ASP A 137 7.13 -5.93 -4.74
C ASP A 137 8.33 -6.78 -4.26
N HIS A 138 9.23 -7.12 -5.16
CA HIS A 138 10.45 -7.86 -4.79
C HIS A 138 11.31 -7.07 -3.80
N THR A 139 11.53 -5.80 -4.07
CA THR A 139 12.29 -4.91 -3.17
C THR A 139 11.60 -4.80 -1.81
N VAL A 140 10.28 -4.64 -1.77
CA VAL A 140 9.48 -4.63 -0.54
C VAL A 140 9.63 -5.93 0.24
N HIS A 141 9.53 -7.08 -0.44
CA HIS A 141 9.70 -8.39 0.19
C HIS A 141 11.07 -8.54 0.86
N LEU A 142 12.13 -8.16 0.15
CA LEU A 142 13.50 -8.18 0.70
C LEU A 142 13.67 -7.19 1.86
N ALA A 143 13.12 -6.00 1.75
CA ALA A 143 13.17 -5.00 2.82
C ALA A 143 12.45 -5.46 4.08
N CYS A 144 11.31 -6.17 3.94
CA CYS A 144 10.58 -6.77 5.07
C CYS A 144 11.43 -7.86 5.74
N THR A 145 11.92 -8.83 4.97
CA THR A 145 12.68 -9.97 5.51
C THR A 145 14.00 -9.55 6.16
N ALA A 146 14.69 -8.55 5.58
CA ALA A 146 15.89 -7.97 6.18
C ALA A 146 15.66 -7.27 7.54
N ARG A 147 14.38 -6.93 7.83
CA ARG A 147 13.95 -6.33 9.11
C ARG A 147 13.28 -7.31 10.05
N ASN A 148 13.38 -8.59 9.77
CA ASN A 148 12.69 -9.65 10.53
C ASN A 148 11.16 -9.41 10.58
N CYS A 149 10.60 -8.96 9.45
CA CYS A 149 9.19 -8.72 9.27
C CYS A 149 8.58 -9.67 8.24
N TYR A 150 7.34 -10.07 8.48
CA TYR A 150 6.50 -10.72 7.47
C TYR A 150 5.72 -9.64 6.71
N PRO A 151 5.70 -9.65 5.37
CA PRO A 151 4.85 -8.72 4.61
C PRO A 151 3.38 -9.13 4.78
N SER A 152 2.61 -8.33 5.50
CA SER A 152 1.24 -8.69 5.92
C SER A 152 0.29 -9.07 4.77
N PRO A 153 0.33 -8.46 3.57
CA PRO A 153 -0.55 -8.85 2.48
C PRO A 153 -0.33 -10.27 1.96
N LEU A 154 0.89 -10.82 2.11
CA LEU A 154 1.26 -12.10 1.52
C LEU A 154 0.42 -13.24 2.11
N ASN A 155 -0.33 -13.92 1.25
CA ASN A 155 -1.31 -14.94 1.57
C ASN A 155 -2.54 -14.48 2.39
N TYR A 156 -2.69 -13.20 2.69
CA TYR A 156 -3.91 -12.70 3.33
C TYR A 156 -5.09 -12.90 2.37
N TYR A 157 -6.01 -13.81 2.71
CA TYR A 157 -7.09 -14.30 1.83
C TYR A 157 -6.58 -14.62 0.41
N ASN A 158 -5.42 -15.29 0.33
CA ASN A 158 -4.74 -15.68 -0.91
C ASN A 158 -4.22 -14.50 -1.75
N PHE A 159 -4.02 -13.31 -1.17
CA PHE A 159 -3.33 -12.24 -1.88
C PHE A 159 -1.90 -12.69 -2.23
N PRO A 160 -1.47 -12.60 -3.52
CA PRO A 160 -0.30 -13.34 -3.98
C PRO A 160 1.04 -12.60 -3.84
N LYS A 161 1.04 -11.37 -3.31
CA LYS A 161 2.21 -10.49 -3.29
C LYS A 161 2.46 -9.88 -1.92
N SER A 162 3.60 -9.20 -1.77
CA SER A 162 4.08 -8.67 -0.48
C SER A 162 3.64 -7.23 -0.21
N CYS A 163 3.10 -6.54 -1.21
CA CYS A 163 2.49 -5.22 -1.09
C CYS A 163 1.39 -5.05 -2.13
N CYS A 164 0.63 -3.96 -2.03
CA CYS A 164 -0.27 -3.54 -3.10
C CYS A 164 0.37 -2.41 -3.91
N THR A 165 0.18 -2.45 -5.23
CA THR A 165 0.60 -1.40 -6.16
C THR A 165 -0.57 -1.00 -7.02
N SER A 166 -1.07 0.22 -6.87
CA SER A 166 -2.30 0.70 -7.50
C SER A 166 -2.01 1.85 -8.43
N VAL A 167 -2.14 1.61 -9.73
CA VAL A 167 -1.78 2.53 -10.81
C VAL A 167 -3.03 3.22 -11.35
N ASN A 168 -3.01 4.52 -11.53
CA ASN A 168 -4.02 5.35 -12.20
C ASN A 168 -5.46 5.09 -11.72
N GLU A 169 -6.29 4.40 -12.53
CA GLU A 169 -7.68 4.07 -12.19
C GLU A 169 -7.85 2.98 -11.12
N VAL A 170 -6.78 2.34 -10.69
CA VAL A 170 -6.83 1.40 -9.56
C VAL A 170 -6.93 2.19 -8.27
N ILE A 171 -8.01 1.92 -7.54
CA ILE A 171 -8.33 2.58 -6.28
C ILE A 171 -7.43 2.06 -5.17
N CYS A 172 -7.38 0.73 -5.01
CA CYS A 172 -6.59 0.01 -4.02
C CYS A 172 -6.46 -1.48 -4.38
N HIS A 173 -5.66 -2.21 -3.62
CA HIS A 173 -5.44 -3.65 -3.73
C HIS A 173 -4.91 -4.11 -5.10
N GLY A 174 -4.26 -3.22 -5.86
CA GLY A 174 -3.60 -3.61 -7.11
C GLY A 174 -2.54 -4.67 -6.85
N ILE A 175 -2.56 -5.74 -7.66
CA ILE A 175 -1.59 -6.84 -7.56
C ILE A 175 -0.35 -6.47 -8.38
N PRO A 176 0.84 -6.43 -7.77
CA PRO A 176 2.09 -6.25 -8.49
C PRO A 176 2.25 -7.23 -9.66
N ASP A 177 2.55 -6.72 -10.84
CA ASP A 177 2.70 -7.49 -12.07
C ASP A 177 3.87 -6.99 -12.94
N ARG A 178 3.99 -7.49 -14.16
CA ARG A 178 5.07 -7.16 -15.09
C ARG A 178 4.86 -5.88 -15.88
N ARG A 179 3.77 -5.15 -15.66
CA ARG A 179 3.55 -3.87 -16.33
C ARG A 179 4.66 -2.89 -15.96
N ARG A 180 5.32 -2.33 -16.96
CA ARG A 180 6.27 -1.25 -16.74
C ARG A 180 5.52 0.05 -16.47
N LEU A 181 5.97 0.76 -15.47
CA LEU A 181 5.51 2.12 -15.19
C LEU A 181 5.93 3.03 -16.34
N VAL A 182 5.03 3.91 -16.74
CA VAL A 182 5.28 4.87 -17.82
C VAL A 182 5.25 6.30 -17.26
N ASP A 183 5.92 7.18 -17.96
CA ASP A 183 5.92 8.62 -17.64
C ASP A 183 4.50 9.16 -17.60
N GLY A 184 4.16 9.87 -16.52
CA GLY A 184 2.82 10.40 -16.27
C GLY A 184 1.89 9.50 -15.45
N ASP A 185 2.26 8.24 -15.17
CA ASP A 185 1.50 7.41 -14.23
C ASP A 185 1.50 8.03 -12.81
N ILE A 186 0.44 7.79 -12.06
CA ILE A 186 0.46 7.89 -10.60
C ILE A 186 0.40 6.46 -10.03
N LEU A 187 1.16 6.22 -8.97
CA LEU A 187 1.29 4.92 -8.35
C LEU A 187 1.12 5.05 -6.85
N ASN A 188 0.15 4.34 -6.28
CA ASN A 188 0.08 4.10 -4.84
C ASN A 188 0.84 2.82 -4.50
N VAL A 189 1.72 2.89 -3.50
CA VAL A 189 2.37 1.73 -2.89
C VAL A 189 1.87 1.61 -1.46
N ASP A 190 1.28 0.46 -1.16
CA ASP A 190 0.65 0.17 0.13
C ASP A 190 1.44 -0.93 0.83
N ILE A 191 1.97 -0.57 1.98
CA ILE A 191 2.88 -1.39 2.79
C ILE A 191 2.23 -1.70 4.12
N THR A 192 2.08 -2.99 4.39
CA THR A 192 1.78 -3.48 5.74
C THR A 192 2.81 -4.52 6.13
N VAL A 193 3.40 -4.36 7.30
CA VAL A 193 4.36 -5.34 7.84
C VAL A 193 3.88 -5.90 9.17
N TYR A 194 4.24 -7.16 9.43
CA TYR A 194 4.00 -7.85 10.67
C TYR A 194 5.32 -8.11 11.39
N HIS A 195 5.42 -7.67 12.63
CA HIS A 195 6.60 -7.83 13.44
C HIS A 195 6.23 -8.01 14.92
N ASN A 196 6.79 -9.04 15.55
CA ASN A 196 6.57 -9.33 16.97
C ASN A 196 5.09 -9.32 17.42
N GLY A 197 4.20 -9.82 16.57
CA GLY A 197 2.78 -9.94 16.87
C GLY A 197 1.93 -8.72 16.48
N PHE A 198 2.50 -7.69 15.86
CA PHE A 198 1.79 -6.46 15.47
C PHE A 198 1.88 -6.18 13.98
N HIS A 199 0.83 -5.56 13.43
CA HIS A 199 0.80 -5.04 12.06
C HIS A 199 0.96 -3.52 12.07
N GLY A 200 1.70 -2.98 11.12
CA GLY A 200 1.80 -1.53 10.86
C GLY A 200 1.55 -1.27 9.38
N ASP A 201 0.73 -0.27 9.09
CA ASP A 201 0.12 -0.04 7.78
C ASP A 201 0.24 1.41 7.35
N LEU A 202 0.66 1.64 6.11
CA LEU A 202 0.70 2.96 5.49
C LEU A 202 0.78 2.86 3.98
N ASN A 203 0.30 3.89 3.29
CA ASN A 203 0.54 4.03 1.86
C ASN A 203 0.77 5.49 1.45
N GLU A 204 1.43 5.67 0.32
CA GLU A 204 1.61 6.97 -0.35
C GLU A 204 1.39 6.80 -1.85
N THR A 205 0.91 7.88 -2.48
CA THR A 205 0.86 7.99 -3.94
C THR A 205 2.05 8.79 -4.44
N PHE A 206 2.73 8.25 -5.47
CA PHE A 206 3.92 8.81 -6.11
C PHE A 206 3.60 9.22 -7.54
N PHE A 207 4.32 10.22 -8.05
CA PHE A 207 4.38 10.49 -9.48
C PHE A 207 5.46 9.63 -10.13
N VAL A 208 5.15 9.11 -11.32
CA VAL A 208 6.10 8.38 -12.15
C VAL A 208 6.55 9.32 -13.27
N GLY A 209 7.76 9.85 -13.17
CA GLY A 209 8.23 10.89 -14.09
C GLY A 209 7.41 12.18 -14.00
N GLU A 210 7.06 12.77 -15.13
CA GLU A 210 6.34 14.03 -15.22
C GLU A 210 4.82 13.84 -15.20
N ALA A 211 4.20 14.20 -14.09
CA ALA A 211 2.76 14.15 -13.95
C ALA A 211 2.07 15.43 -14.49
N ASP A 212 0.87 15.27 -15.04
CA ASP A 212 0.04 16.41 -15.44
C ASP A 212 -0.55 17.16 -14.24
N GLU A 213 -1.05 18.38 -14.47
CA GLU A 213 -1.61 19.23 -13.42
C GLU A 213 -2.86 18.63 -12.75
N GLY A 214 -3.63 17.82 -13.49
CA GLY A 214 -4.77 17.09 -12.94
C GLY A 214 -4.32 16.04 -11.91
N ALA A 215 -3.27 15.28 -12.23
CA ALA A 215 -2.66 14.32 -11.33
C ALA A 215 -2.09 14.99 -10.08
N LYS A 216 -1.35 16.09 -10.25
CA LYS A 216 -0.78 16.86 -9.14
C LYS A 216 -1.88 17.35 -8.20
N LYS A 217 -2.96 17.93 -8.76
CA LYS A 217 -4.11 18.40 -7.98
C LYS A 217 -4.80 17.25 -7.23
N LEU A 218 -5.02 16.11 -7.87
CA LEU A 218 -5.65 14.93 -7.25
C LEU A 218 -4.80 14.42 -6.07
N VAL A 219 -3.51 14.21 -6.28
CA VAL A 219 -2.59 13.69 -5.26
C VAL A 219 -2.47 14.65 -4.08
N GLN A 220 -2.27 15.94 -4.35
CA GLN A 220 -2.22 16.98 -3.32
C GLN A 220 -3.51 17.02 -2.49
N THR A 221 -4.67 17.05 -3.14
CA THR A 221 -5.98 17.09 -2.45
C THR A 221 -6.19 15.84 -1.61
N THR A 222 -5.79 14.66 -2.09
CA THR A 222 -5.90 13.40 -1.34
C THR A 222 -5.07 13.44 -0.06
N PHE A 223 -3.83 13.91 -0.15
CA PHE A 223 -2.97 14.11 1.02
C PHE A 223 -3.57 15.10 2.02
N GLU A 224 -4.09 16.21 1.54
CA GLU A 224 -4.77 17.20 2.38
C GLU A 224 -6.02 16.62 3.06
N CYS A 225 -6.80 15.78 2.38
CA CYS A 225 -7.93 15.06 2.98
C CYS A 225 -7.49 14.22 4.18
N LEU A 226 -6.40 13.45 4.02
CA LEU A 226 -5.83 12.67 5.11
C LEU A 226 -5.40 13.55 6.29
N MET A 227 -4.62 14.59 6.02
CA MET A 227 -4.05 15.43 7.08
C MET A 227 -5.12 16.23 7.83
N GLN A 228 -6.13 16.77 7.14
CA GLN A 228 -7.25 17.45 7.81
C GLN A 228 -8.06 16.51 8.69
N ALA A 229 -8.23 15.25 8.27
CA ALA A 229 -8.87 14.24 9.13
C ALA A 229 -8.01 13.94 10.36
N ILE A 230 -6.71 13.74 10.19
CA ILE A 230 -5.75 13.51 11.29
C ILE A 230 -5.76 14.66 12.31
N ASP A 231 -5.81 15.91 11.86
CA ASP A 231 -5.84 17.10 12.72
C ASP A 231 -7.06 17.13 13.65
N SER A 232 -8.14 16.43 13.29
CA SER A 232 -9.35 16.32 14.12
C SER A 232 -9.31 15.18 15.15
N VAL A 233 -8.33 14.27 15.05
CA VAL A 233 -8.25 13.07 15.89
C VAL A 233 -7.85 13.45 17.33
N LYS A 234 -8.77 13.18 18.25
CA LYS A 234 -8.55 13.35 19.69
C LYS A 234 -9.63 12.61 20.47
N PRO A 235 -9.43 12.36 21.78
CA PRO A 235 -10.48 11.76 22.60
C PRO A 235 -11.82 12.49 22.51
N GLY A 236 -12.91 11.73 22.45
CA GLY A 236 -14.28 12.26 22.38
C GLY A 236 -14.82 12.49 20.97
N ILE A 237 -14.01 12.46 19.94
CA ILE A 237 -14.46 12.56 18.55
C ILE A 237 -15.05 11.24 18.10
N ARG A 238 -16.15 11.27 17.36
CA ARG A 238 -16.77 10.08 16.75
C ARG A 238 -16.02 9.70 15.48
N TYR A 239 -15.79 8.42 15.27
CA TYR A 239 -15.13 7.95 14.04
C TYR A 239 -15.89 8.38 12.78
N ARG A 240 -17.23 8.45 12.80
CA ARG A 240 -18.05 8.89 11.68
C ARG A 240 -17.77 10.33 11.20
N GLU A 241 -17.23 11.19 12.05
CA GLU A 241 -16.96 12.59 11.72
C GLU A 241 -15.80 12.74 10.73
N LEU A 242 -14.87 11.78 10.67
CA LEU A 242 -13.73 11.82 9.77
C LEU A 242 -14.17 11.88 8.29
N GLY A 243 -15.21 11.12 7.93
CA GLY A 243 -15.76 11.14 6.58
C GLY A 243 -16.39 12.49 6.19
N ASN A 244 -16.96 13.22 7.13
CA ASN A 244 -17.50 14.56 6.87
C ASN A 244 -16.37 15.54 6.48
N ILE A 245 -15.24 15.48 7.18
CA ILE A 245 -14.07 16.33 6.90
C ILE A 245 -13.47 15.99 5.54
N ILE A 246 -13.23 14.72 5.28
CA ILE A 246 -12.62 14.21 4.05
C ILE A 246 -13.48 14.60 2.83
N GLN A 247 -14.76 14.25 2.86
CA GLN A 247 -15.66 14.51 1.73
C GLN A 247 -15.84 16.00 1.46
N LYS A 248 -15.92 16.82 2.48
CA LYS A 248 -16.02 18.27 2.33
C LYS A 248 -14.84 18.85 1.52
N HIS A 249 -13.62 18.44 1.87
CA HIS A 249 -12.42 18.92 1.19
C HIS A 249 -12.30 18.34 -0.23
N ALA A 250 -12.56 17.06 -0.41
CA ALA A 250 -12.55 16.41 -1.73
C ALA A 250 -13.53 17.09 -2.70
N GLN A 251 -14.79 17.28 -2.27
CA GLN A 251 -15.83 17.91 -3.10
C GLN A 251 -15.54 19.37 -3.39
N ALA A 252 -14.96 20.13 -2.45
CA ALA A 252 -14.56 21.53 -2.69
C ALA A 252 -13.50 21.63 -3.79
N ASN A 253 -12.75 20.57 -4.06
CA ASN A 253 -11.76 20.49 -5.14
C ASN A 253 -12.26 19.75 -6.40
N GLY A 254 -13.55 19.39 -6.45
CA GLY A 254 -14.17 18.75 -7.60
C GLY A 254 -13.97 17.22 -7.68
N PHE A 255 -13.62 16.57 -6.56
CA PHE A 255 -13.36 15.14 -6.49
C PHE A 255 -14.43 14.41 -5.67
N SER A 256 -14.47 13.09 -5.82
CA SER A 256 -15.35 12.20 -5.09
C SER A 256 -14.59 11.25 -4.16
N VAL A 257 -15.30 10.66 -3.20
CA VAL A 257 -14.74 9.79 -2.17
C VAL A 257 -15.29 8.37 -2.32
N VAL A 258 -14.40 7.39 -2.41
CA VAL A 258 -14.75 5.97 -2.47
C VAL A 258 -15.48 5.54 -1.20
N ARG A 259 -16.50 4.68 -1.32
CA ARG A 259 -17.35 4.24 -0.22
C ARG A 259 -17.17 2.78 0.18
N SER A 260 -16.67 1.95 -0.74
CA SER A 260 -16.60 0.49 -0.55
C SER A 260 -15.45 0.05 0.34
N TYR A 261 -14.44 0.90 0.53
CA TYR A 261 -13.25 0.64 1.33
C TYR A 261 -13.12 1.69 2.42
N CYS A 262 -12.70 1.25 3.61
CA CYS A 262 -12.66 2.06 4.81
C CYS A 262 -11.33 1.86 5.54
N GLY A 263 -10.93 2.83 6.34
CA GLY A 263 -9.91 2.64 7.35
C GLY A 263 -10.39 1.68 8.45
N HIS A 264 -9.49 1.19 9.24
CA HIS A 264 -9.76 0.10 10.18
C HIS A 264 -8.89 0.19 11.44
N GLY A 265 -9.32 -0.45 12.49
CA GLY A 265 -8.46 -0.74 13.64
C GLY A 265 -7.34 -1.70 13.22
N ILE A 266 -6.18 -1.52 13.82
CA ILE A 266 -4.99 -2.32 13.54
C ILE A 266 -4.14 -2.47 14.80
N HIS A 267 -3.71 -3.69 15.09
CA HIS A 267 -2.79 -4.00 16.20
C HIS A 267 -2.23 -5.42 16.01
N LYS A 268 -2.63 -6.38 16.85
CA LYS A 268 -2.31 -7.81 16.67
C LYS A 268 -3.12 -8.46 15.53
N LEU A 269 -4.17 -7.76 15.09
CA LEU A 269 -4.96 -8.11 13.92
C LEU A 269 -4.72 -7.08 12.81
N PHE A 270 -4.72 -7.53 11.58
CA PHE A 270 -4.55 -6.67 10.41
C PHE A 270 -5.75 -5.72 10.27
N HIS A 271 -6.96 -6.28 10.25
CA HIS A 271 -8.19 -5.53 10.14
C HIS A 271 -9.15 -5.86 11.29
N THR A 272 -9.54 -4.85 12.05
CA THR A 272 -10.45 -4.97 13.18
C THR A 272 -11.22 -3.68 13.41
N ALA A 273 -12.11 -3.64 14.43
CA ALA A 273 -12.76 -2.40 14.84
C ALA A 273 -11.76 -1.34 15.32
N PRO A 274 -11.99 -0.04 15.02
CA PRO A 274 -13.18 0.56 14.42
C PRO A 274 -13.19 0.46 12.89
N ASN A 275 -14.39 0.56 12.29
CA ASN A 275 -14.52 0.85 10.86
C ASN A 275 -14.53 2.37 10.65
N VAL A 276 -13.72 2.86 9.72
CA VAL A 276 -13.49 4.29 9.47
C VAL A 276 -13.86 4.66 8.03
N PRO A 277 -15.14 4.91 7.72
CA PRO A 277 -15.54 5.36 6.40
C PRO A 277 -15.03 6.78 6.12
N HIS A 278 -14.67 7.03 4.85
CA HIS A 278 -14.10 8.30 4.43
C HIS A 278 -15.13 9.26 3.78
N TYR A 279 -16.38 8.84 3.67
CA TYR A 279 -17.48 9.62 3.09
C TYR A 279 -18.40 10.17 4.18
N ALA A 280 -19.08 11.28 3.85
CA ALA A 280 -19.97 11.99 4.77
C ALA A 280 -21.26 11.22 5.08
N LYS A 281 -21.86 11.53 6.22
CA LYS A 281 -23.14 10.97 6.67
C LYS A 281 -23.10 9.43 6.79
N ASN A 282 -21.93 8.86 7.03
CA ASN A 282 -21.79 7.45 7.34
C ASN A 282 -22.33 7.14 8.74
N LYS A 283 -22.52 5.85 9.00
CA LYS A 283 -23.09 5.35 10.27
C LYS A 283 -22.06 4.61 11.13
N ALA A 284 -20.78 4.89 10.97
CA ALA A 284 -19.74 4.28 11.77
C ALA A 284 -20.01 4.49 13.26
N VAL A 285 -19.79 3.46 14.04
CA VAL A 285 -19.95 3.49 15.49
C VAL A 285 -18.62 3.71 16.19
N GLY A 286 -18.67 4.24 17.39
CA GLY A 286 -17.50 4.40 18.26
C GLY A 286 -17.05 5.85 18.41
N VAL A 287 -16.44 6.09 19.56
CA VAL A 287 -15.86 7.35 19.99
C VAL A 287 -14.40 7.12 20.30
N MET A 288 -13.53 8.00 19.83
CA MET A 288 -12.09 7.91 20.06
C MET A 288 -11.76 8.01 21.55
N LYS A 289 -10.91 7.10 22.02
CA LYS A 289 -10.37 7.06 23.37
C LYS A 289 -8.86 6.92 23.34
N PRO A 290 -8.14 7.44 24.32
CA PRO A 290 -6.69 7.18 24.42
C PRO A 290 -6.39 5.69 24.36
N GLY A 291 -5.39 5.30 23.59
CA GLY A 291 -5.01 3.89 23.37
C GLY A 291 -5.72 3.19 22.21
N HIS A 292 -6.65 3.84 21.51
CA HIS A 292 -7.15 3.35 20.23
C HIS A 292 -6.09 3.51 19.14
N VAL A 293 -5.93 2.48 18.29
CA VAL A 293 -5.05 2.50 17.12
C VAL A 293 -5.84 2.11 15.89
N PHE A 294 -5.76 2.90 14.84
CA PHE A 294 -6.54 2.73 13.60
C PHE A 294 -5.89 3.43 12.42
N THR A 295 -6.33 3.10 11.20
CA THR A 295 -5.90 3.78 9.98
C THR A 295 -6.92 4.83 9.52
N ILE A 296 -6.42 5.86 8.85
CA ILE A 296 -7.20 6.73 7.97
C ILE A 296 -6.52 6.65 6.60
N GLU A 297 -7.30 6.32 5.56
CA GLU A 297 -6.77 5.96 4.24
C GLU A 297 -7.68 6.41 3.09
N PRO A 298 -8.00 7.70 2.98
CA PRO A 298 -8.98 8.17 2.00
C PRO A 298 -8.55 7.87 0.57
N MET A 299 -9.48 7.32 -0.21
CA MET A 299 -9.35 7.08 -1.65
C MET A 299 -10.20 8.10 -2.39
N ILE A 300 -9.55 8.99 -3.14
CA ILE A 300 -10.14 10.14 -3.79
C ILE A 300 -10.07 9.97 -5.31
N CYS A 301 -11.19 10.24 -6.01
CA CYS A 301 -11.34 10.00 -7.43
C CYS A 301 -11.56 11.29 -8.21
N GLU A 302 -10.97 11.37 -9.41
CA GLU A 302 -11.21 12.48 -10.36
C GLU A 302 -12.66 12.50 -10.86
N GLY A 303 -13.27 11.33 -11.01
CA GLY A 303 -14.63 11.16 -11.49
C GLY A 303 -15.60 10.70 -10.40
N GLY A 304 -16.44 9.72 -10.74
CA GLY A 304 -17.37 9.08 -9.81
C GLY A 304 -16.67 8.26 -8.73
N TRP A 305 -17.36 8.02 -7.62
CA TRP A 305 -16.86 7.28 -6.48
C TRP A 305 -17.06 5.75 -6.60
N GLN A 306 -17.87 5.32 -7.58
CA GLN A 306 -18.24 3.92 -7.73
C GLN A 306 -17.02 3.10 -8.20
N ASP A 307 -16.85 1.96 -7.56
CA ASP A 307 -15.81 0.98 -7.86
C ASP A 307 -16.36 -0.30 -8.46
N GLU A 308 -15.48 -1.06 -9.07
CA GLU A 308 -15.69 -2.47 -9.40
C GLU A 308 -14.40 -3.25 -9.20
N THR A 309 -14.52 -4.55 -9.03
CA THR A 309 -13.36 -5.43 -8.80
C THR A 309 -13.06 -6.22 -10.06
N TRP A 310 -11.78 -6.31 -10.42
CA TRP A 310 -11.31 -7.16 -11.49
C TRP A 310 -11.56 -8.65 -11.19
N PRO A 311 -11.55 -9.53 -12.20
CA PRO A 311 -11.76 -10.98 -12.01
C PRO A 311 -10.71 -11.64 -11.09
N ASP A 312 -9.58 -10.99 -10.78
CA ASP A 312 -8.62 -11.47 -9.80
C ASP A 312 -9.16 -11.47 -8.35
N GLY A 313 -10.31 -10.83 -8.11
CA GLY A 313 -10.95 -10.75 -6.80
C GLY A 313 -10.35 -9.70 -5.85
N TRP A 314 -9.32 -8.94 -6.30
CA TRP A 314 -8.61 -7.98 -5.48
C TRP A 314 -8.56 -6.57 -6.06
N THR A 315 -8.14 -6.42 -7.31
CA THR A 315 -7.91 -5.12 -7.93
C THR A 315 -9.20 -4.32 -8.03
N ALA A 316 -9.33 -3.28 -7.21
CA ALA A 316 -10.46 -2.37 -7.24
C ALA A 316 -10.17 -1.19 -8.18
N VAL A 317 -11.07 -0.94 -9.13
CA VAL A 317 -10.92 0.12 -10.13
C VAL A 317 -12.11 1.06 -10.13
N THR A 318 -11.93 2.28 -10.59
CA THR A 318 -13.02 3.21 -10.82
C THR A 318 -13.89 2.75 -11.99
N ARG A 319 -15.22 2.86 -11.87
CA ARG A 319 -16.15 2.45 -12.94
C ARG A 319 -16.05 3.33 -14.20
N ASP A 320 -15.62 4.55 -14.05
CA ASP A 320 -15.46 5.49 -15.17
C ASP A 320 -14.04 5.52 -15.76
N GLY A 321 -13.11 4.72 -15.21
CA GLY A 321 -11.74 4.62 -15.66
C GLY A 321 -10.89 5.87 -15.39
N LYS A 322 -11.38 6.82 -14.60
CA LYS A 322 -10.64 8.01 -14.19
C LYS A 322 -9.73 7.68 -13.01
N ARG A 323 -8.70 8.50 -12.77
CA ARG A 323 -7.68 8.25 -11.76
C ARG A 323 -8.23 8.32 -10.33
N SER A 324 -7.61 7.55 -9.45
CA SER A 324 -7.79 7.59 -8.00
C SER A 324 -6.42 7.71 -7.31
N ALA A 325 -6.37 8.43 -6.20
CA ALA A 325 -5.19 8.52 -5.35
C ALA A 325 -5.56 8.17 -3.91
N GLN A 326 -4.56 7.72 -3.13
CA GLN A 326 -4.71 7.36 -1.73
C GLN A 326 -3.47 7.76 -0.93
N PHE A 327 -3.68 8.12 0.32
CA PHE A 327 -2.65 8.22 1.36
C PHE A 327 -3.18 7.62 2.64
N GLU A 328 -2.29 7.05 3.43
CA GLU A 328 -2.66 6.36 4.67
C GLU A 328 -1.62 6.54 5.76
N HIS A 329 -2.12 6.65 6.98
CA HIS A 329 -1.33 6.52 8.19
C HIS A 329 -2.00 5.63 9.23
N THR A 330 -1.18 4.92 10.00
CA THR A 330 -1.57 4.30 11.27
C THR A 330 -1.42 5.34 12.39
N LEU A 331 -2.46 5.49 13.19
CA LEU A 331 -2.61 6.53 14.20
C LEU A 331 -2.87 5.94 15.58
N LEU A 332 -2.31 6.57 16.60
CA LEU A 332 -2.60 6.32 18.01
C LEU A 332 -3.33 7.52 18.59
N VAL A 333 -4.50 7.31 19.18
CA VAL A 333 -5.17 8.35 19.98
C VAL A 333 -4.44 8.51 21.29
N THR A 334 -3.97 9.73 21.59
CA THR A 334 -3.31 10.11 22.83
C THR A 334 -4.29 10.76 23.80
N GLU A 335 -3.83 11.17 24.98
CA GLU A 335 -4.67 11.88 25.95
C GLU A 335 -5.22 13.22 25.43
N THR A 336 -4.53 13.86 24.50
CA THR A 336 -4.88 15.22 24.02
C THR A 336 -5.05 15.34 22.51
N GLY A 337 -4.69 14.33 21.74
CA GLY A 337 -4.68 14.39 20.28
C GLY A 337 -4.38 13.04 19.67
N CYS A 338 -3.40 13.02 18.73
CA CYS A 338 -2.99 11.78 18.09
C CYS A 338 -1.50 11.79 17.72
N ASP A 339 -0.90 10.61 17.77
CA ASP A 339 0.42 10.34 17.22
C ASP A 339 0.28 9.65 15.87
N ILE A 340 1.01 10.13 14.87
CA ILE A 340 1.13 9.48 13.57
C ILE A 340 2.26 8.45 13.68
N LEU A 341 1.93 7.17 13.88
CA LEU A 341 2.91 6.13 14.12
C LEU A 341 3.79 5.82 12.90
N THR A 342 3.23 6.00 11.70
CA THR A 342 3.89 5.78 10.41
C THR A 342 4.47 7.05 9.81
N ARG A 343 4.66 8.08 10.61
CA ARG A 343 5.24 9.34 10.18
C ARG A 343 6.63 9.13 9.62
N ARG A 344 6.96 9.83 8.53
CA ARG A 344 8.31 9.91 8.01
C ARG A 344 9.22 10.63 9.00
N LEU A 345 10.39 10.06 9.28
CA LEU A 345 11.30 10.56 10.33
C LEU A 345 12.22 11.67 9.82
N ASP A 346 12.50 11.68 8.52
CA ASP A 346 13.26 12.73 7.84
C ASP A 346 12.33 13.72 7.11
N ASP A 347 12.87 14.74 6.48
CA ASP A 347 12.16 15.79 5.74
C ASP A 347 10.99 16.42 6.54
N ASN A 348 11.08 16.50 7.85
CA ASN A 348 10.03 17.01 8.75
C ASN A 348 8.68 16.30 8.58
N GLY A 349 8.69 15.02 8.21
CA GLY A 349 7.48 14.21 7.98
C GLY A 349 6.78 14.48 6.65
N ARG A 350 7.42 15.17 5.71
CA ARG A 350 6.85 15.44 4.38
C ARG A 350 6.74 14.16 3.55
N PRO A 351 5.61 13.90 2.88
CA PRO A 351 5.48 12.77 1.97
C PRO A 351 6.37 12.92 0.74
N HIS A 352 6.71 11.80 0.12
CA HIS A 352 7.65 11.76 -1.01
C HIS A 352 7.22 12.61 -2.21
N PHE A 353 5.92 12.62 -2.55
CA PHE A 353 5.43 13.35 -3.72
C PHE A 353 5.72 14.85 -3.68
N LEU A 354 5.79 15.45 -2.48
CA LEU A 354 6.13 16.87 -2.33
C LEU A 354 7.59 17.21 -2.73
N ASN A 355 8.43 16.19 -2.87
CA ASN A 355 9.78 16.34 -3.39
C ASN A 355 9.86 16.10 -4.90
N GLN A 356 8.73 15.72 -5.54
CA GLN A 356 8.62 15.43 -6.97
C GLN A 356 7.95 16.58 -7.76
N ILE A 357 7.45 17.63 -7.08
CA ILE A 357 6.78 18.80 -7.68
C ILE A 357 7.56 20.08 -7.46
#